data_b68b1a2a29bcab8c1c053aaf78eca02f
#
_entry.id   b68b1a2a29bcab8c1c053aaf78eca02f
#
_cell.length_a   1.000
_cell.length_b   1.000
_cell.length_c   1.000
_cell.angle_alpha   90.00
_cell.angle_beta   90.00
_cell.angle_gamma   90.00
#
_symmetry.space_group_name_H-M   'P 1'
#
loop_
_entity.id
_entity.type
_entity.pdbx_description
1 polymer ?
#
loop_
_entity_poly.entity_id
_entity_poly.type
_entity_poly.pdbx_seq_one_letter_code
_entity_poly.pdbx_strand_id
1 'polypeptide(L)'
;MINESEIHESYSQGIRDSVHCEMLCILYRQTKHMIWAEVFAASLILFILWWPNTVDRPLLLTWYGLMLAITLPRYILANAYERTQPARKQCYLWEKIIMLMLFVSALGWSFAGTILLPEKNVLNQGLILLLLVGVAATANPFYSPIKKIYAIFITPTLLLTSVYLMLRGSNLDIFLGIAMFLFSILMLTTAIVSSNLISAALTFRFQNMKLAEDLLKTNEALELMATHDVLTSLPNRQMFNTMLITALENARLTNSTFYLMFLDIDKFKKINDSLGHDIGDQLLVTVAKRLHENFRGAGKVSRLGGDEFIIILGNVADKVAITRLAENCCLSIAEAIHIKNHTLYVSTSIGISFYPQDGKDAESLISHADKAMYVSKQKGGNNFHFYNDTVNHGNFN
;
A
#
# COMPACT_ATOMS: atom_id res chain seq x y z
N MET A 1 16.48 -15.88 16.10
CA MET A 1 16.48 -14.42 16.07
C MET A 1 16.95 -14.01 14.68
N ILE A 2 16.06 -13.49 13.85
CA ILE A 2 16.44 -12.94 12.54
C ILE A 2 17.13 -11.61 12.84
N ASN A 3 18.32 -11.42 12.28
CA ASN A 3 19.17 -10.26 12.55
C ASN A 3 18.52 -9.00 11.94
N GLU A 4 18.34 -7.94 12.70
CA GLU A 4 17.74 -6.67 12.21
C GLU A 4 18.45 -6.11 10.97
N SER A 5 19.76 -6.35 10.85
CA SER A 5 20.55 -5.97 9.67
C SER A 5 20.13 -6.75 8.41
N GLU A 6 19.78 -8.04 8.51
CA GLU A 6 19.32 -8.85 7.37
C GLU A 6 17.92 -8.42 6.90
N ILE A 7 17.05 -8.04 7.83
CA ILE A 7 15.72 -7.49 7.50
C ILE A 7 15.87 -6.16 6.77
N HIS A 8 16.74 -5.28 7.26
CA HIS A 8 16.97 -3.97 6.66
C HIS A 8 17.61 -4.08 5.27
N GLU A 9 18.52 -5.03 5.08
CA GLU A 9 19.18 -5.28 3.79
C GLU A 9 18.21 -5.88 2.76
N SER A 10 17.41 -6.87 3.17
CA SER A 10 16.35 -7.45 2.33
C SER A 10 15.31 -6.41 1.92
N TYR A 11 14.94 -5.51 2.84
CA TYR A 11 14.03 -4.41 2.58
C TYR A 11 14.59 -3.42 1.55
N SER A 12 15.83 -2.98 1.74
CA SER A 12 16.51 -2.05 0.83
C SER A 12 16.70 -2.64 -0.56
N GLN A 13 16.94 -3.94 -0.66
CA GLN A 13 17.03 -4.67 -1.92
C GLN A 13 15.68 -4.74 -2.62
N GLY A 14 14.59 -5.01 -1.90
CA GLY A 14 13.24 -5.04 -2.47
C GLY A 14 12.80 -3.70 -3.08
N ILE A 15 13.18 -2.57 -2.46
CA ILE A 15 12.94 -1.23 -3.04
C ILE A 15 13.79 -1.02 -4.29
N ARG A 16 15.08 -1.34 -4.25
CA ARG A 16 15.99 -1.21 -5.41
C ARG A 16 15.48 -1.97 -6.62
N ASP A 17 15.04 -3.22 -6.44
CA ASP A 17 14.50 -4.03 -7.52
C ASP A 17 13.18 -3.46 -8.07
N SER A 18 12.33 -2.89 -7.20
CA SER A 18 11.09 -2.23 -7.62
C SER A 18 11.36 -0.96 -8.44
N VAL A 19 12.32 -0.14 -7.99
CA VAL A 19 12.78 1.07 -8.70
C VAL A 19 13.34 0.70 -10.06
N HIS A 20 14.17 -0.35 -10.13
CA HIS A 20 14.75 -0.82 -11.38
C HIS A 20 13.69 -1.27 -12.40
N CYS A 21 12.70 -2.07 -11.97
CA CYS A 21 11.60 -2.48 -12.84
C CYS A 21 10.73 -1.30 -13.29
N GLU A 22 10.48 -0.32 -12.43
CA GLU A 22 9.72 0.88 -12.79
C GLU A 22 10.47 1.76 -13.80
N MET A 23 11.79 1.91 -13.63
CA MET A 23 12.66 2.60 -14.60
C MET A 23 12.62 1.92 -15.97
N LEU A 24 12.61 0.58 -15.98
CA LEU A 24 12.51 -0.19 -17.22
C LEU A 24 11.11 -0.05 -17.85
N CYS A 25 10.06 0.01 -17.06
CA CYS A 25 8.69 0.28 -17.51
C CYS A 25 8.59 1.67 -18.19
N ILE A 26 9.16 2.70 -17.55
CA ILE A 26 9.22 4.06 -18.12
C ILE A 26 9.96 4.02 -19.47
N LEU A 27 11.10 3.36 -19.54
CA LEU A 27 11.92 3.24 -20.74
C LEU A 27 11.13 2.57 -21.88
N TYR A 28 10.49 1.44 -21.65
CA TYR A 28 9.73 0.73 -22.68
C TYR A 28 8.54 1.55 -23.18
N ARG A 29 7.83 2.25 -22.30
CA ARG A 29 6.74 3.14 -22.65
C ARG A 29 7.23 4.29 -23.55
N GLN A 30 8.36 4.87 -23.24
CA GLN A 30 8.96 5.98 -23.97
C GLN A 30 9.62 5.54 -25.29
N THR A 31 10.11 4.29 -25.40
CA THR A 31 10.74 3.76 -26.61
C THR A 31 9.84 3.91 -27.86
N LYS A 32 8.52 3.78 -27.71
CA LYS A 32 7.56 3.94 -28.82
C LYS A 32 7.64 5.31 -29.49
N HIS A 33 7.85 6.35 -28.72
CA HIS A 33 7.97 7.72 -29.22
C HIS A 33 9.33 7.93 -29.91
N MET A 34 10.39 7.38 -29.32
CA MET A 34 11.74 7.49 -29.89
C MET A 34 11.86 6.82 -31.26
N ILE A 35 11.17 5.68 -31.49
CA ILE A 35 11.17 4.97 -32.76
C ILE A 35 10.76 5.90 -33.94
N TRP A 36 9.73 6.70 -33.75
CA TRP A 36 9.30 7.66 -34.78
C TRP A 36 10.35 8.73 -35.10
N ALA A 37 11.05 9.20 -34.07
CA ALA A 37 12.16 10.15 -34.24
C ALA A 37 13.33 9.53 -35.03
N GLU A 38 13.67 8.26 -34.71
CA GLU A 38 14.70 7.53 -35.44
C GLU A 38 14.31 7.27 -36.90
N VAL A 39 13.08 6.85 -37.18
CA VAL A 39 12.59 6.65 -38.56
C VAL A 39 12.61 7.94 -39.32
N PHE A 40 12.16 9.03 -38.69
CA PHE A 40 12.19 10.35 -39.32
C PHE A 40 13.62 10.81 -39.67
N ALA A 41 14.56 10.68 -38.71
CA ALA A 41 15.96 11.05 -38.95
C ALA A 41 16.62 10.16 -40.01
N ALA A 42 16.35 8.87 -40.06
CA ALA A 42 16.84 7.96 -41.10
C ALA A 42 16.28 8.34 -42.48
N SER A 43 15.00 8.72 -42.57
CA SER A 43 14.37 9.20 -43.81
C SER A 43 14.98 10.51 -44.30
N LEU A 44 15.34 11.40 -43.36
CA LEU A 44 16.06 12.64 -43.73
C LEU A 44 17.45 12.36 -44.28
N ILE A 45 18.22 11.43 -43.68
CA ILE A 45 19.52 11.01 -44.20
C ILE A 45 19.37 10.41 -45.61
N LEU A 46 18.36 9.53 -45.80
CA LEU A 46 18.05 8.99 -47.12
C LEU A 46 17.81 10.10 -48.12
N PHE A 47 16.99 11.10 -47.80
CA PHE A 47 16.68 12.23 -48.67
C PHE A 47 17.90 13.11 -48.99
N ILE A 48 18.72 13.44 -47.97
CA ILE A 48 19.94 14.25 -48.10
C ILE A 48 20.97 13.59 -49.05
N LEU A 49 21.12 12.28 -48.97
CA LEU A 49 22.11 11.53 -49.75
C LEU A 49 21.58 11.09 -51.13
N TRP A 50 20.26 11.00 -51.33
CA TRP A 50 19.65 10.55 -52.56
C TRP A 50 19.84 11.51 -53.70
N TRP A 51 19.58 12.82 -53.44
CA TRP A 51 19.54 13.84 -54.49
C TRP A 51 20.92 14.15 -55.12
N PRO A 52 21.99 14.30 -54.34
CA PRO A 52 23.32 14.59 -54.91
C PRO A 52 24.00 13.36 -55.53
N ASN A 53 23.45 12.19 -55.36
CA ASN A 53 24.02 10.92 -55.82
C ASN A 53 25.48 10.69 -55.31
N THR A 54 25.75 11.09 -54.08
CA THR A 54 27.10 11.06 -53.47
C THR A 54 27.45 9.68 -52.88
N VAL A 55 26.48 8.82 -52.73
CA VAL A 55 26.60 7.45 -52.18
C VAL A 55 25.83 6.49 -53.10
N ASP A 56 26.34 5.26 -53.26
CA ASP A 56 25.68 4.23 -54.03
C ASP A 56 24.24 3.98 -53.55
N ARG A 57 23.27 4.14 -54.44
CA ARG A 57 21.84 3.99 -54.11
C ARG A 57 21.49 2.63 -53.51
N PRO A 58 21.99 1.49 -54.02
CA PRO A 58 21.77 0.18 -53.41
C PRO A 58 22.26 0.10 -51.96
N LEU A 59 23.43 0.64 -51.63
CA LEU A 59 24.00 0.70 -50.29
C LEU A 59 23.12 1.53 -49.35
N LEU A 60 22.68 2.70 -49.80
CA LEU A 60 21.81 3.63 -49.07
C LEU A 60 20.45 3.00 -48.76
N LEU A 61 19.82 2.35 -49.78
CA LEU A 61 18.54 1.66 -49.59
C LEU A 61 18.66 0.45 -48.64
N THR A 62 19.77 -0.30 -48.76
CA THR A 62 20.04 -1.45 -47.85
C THR A 62 20.18 -0.96 -46.40
N TRP A 63 20.94 0.12 -46.17
CA TRP A 63 21.06 0.71 -44.83
C TRP A 63 19.71 1.19 -44.31
N TYR A 64 18.93 1.90 -45.09
CA TYR A 64 17.60 2.38 -44.68
C TYR A 64 16.64 1.24 -44.38
N GLY A 65 16.62 0.20 -45.22
CA GLY A 65 15.82 -1.02 -44.99
C GLY A 65 16.24 -1.73 -43.73
N LEU A 66 17.55 -1.83 -43.45
CA LEU A 66 18.06 -2.42 -42.21
C LEU A 66 17.64 -1.59 -40.97
N MET A 67 17.70 -0.27 -41.03
CA MET A 67 17.27 0.60 -39.95
C MET A 67 15.77 0.39 -39.62
N LEU A 68 14.91 0.26 -40.65
CA LEU A 68 13.51 -0.04 -40.46
C LEU A 68 13.32 -1.47 -39.85
N ALA A 69 14.08 -2.46 -40.32
CA ALA A 69 14.03 -3.83 -39.81
C ALA A 69 14.49 -3.96 -38.35
N ILE A 70 15.35 -3.04 -37.86
CA ILE A 70 15.76 -3.00 -36.46
C ILE A 70 14.70 -2.27 -35.59
N THR A 71 14.05 -1.24 -36.12
CA THR A 71 13.07 -0.44 -35.36
C THR A 71 11.75 -1.16 -35.14
N LEU A 72 11.25 -1.92 -36.13
CA LEU A 72 9.97 -2.64 -36.02
C LEU A 72 9.93 -3.64 -34.86
N PRO A 73 10.91 -4.55 -34.67
CA PRO A 73 10.92 -5.46 -33.54
C PRO A 73 10.96 -4.75 -32.19
N ARG A 74 11.62 -3.58 -32.09
CA ARG A 74 11.62 -2.79 -30.84
C ARG A 74 10.22 -2.24 -30.50
N TYR A 75 9.44 -1.86 -31.51
CA TYR A 75 8.05 -1.46 -31.30
C TYR A 75 7.18 -2.61 -30.80
N ILE A 76 7.34 -3.79 -31.42
CA ILE A 76 6.63 -5.01 -31.00
C ILE A 76 7.03 -5.37 -29.56
N LEU A 77 8.33 -5.33 -29.24
CA LEU A 77 8.87 -5.63 -27.92
C LEU A 77 8.31 -4.66 -26.85
N ALA A 78 8.23 -3.36 -27.15
CA ALA A 78 7.67 -2.36 -26.24
C ALA A 78 6.19 -2.63 -25.93
N ASN A 79 5.41 -3.01 -26.96
CA ASN A 79 4.02 -3.42 -26.77
C ASN A 79 3.88 -4.73 -25.98
N ALA A 80 4.77 -5.71 -26.22
CA ALA A 80 4.79 -6.97 -25.49
C ALA A 80 5.11 -6.76 -24.01
N TYR A 81 6.09 -5.89 -23.69
CA TYR A 81 6.43 -5.54 -22.31
C TYR A 81 5.24 -4.94 -21.54
N GLU A 82 4.55 -3.98 -22.14
CA GLU A 82 3.38 -3.34 -21.51
C GLU A 82 2.21 -4.33 -21.28
N ARG A 83 2.01 -5.29 -22.20
CA ARG A 83 0.95 -6.30 -22.07
C ARG A 83 1.27 -7.36 -21.04
N THR A 84 2.53 -7.81 -20.98
CA THR A 84 2.95 -8.91 -20.11
C THR A 84 3.20 -8.47 -18.67
N GLN A 85 3.50 -7.18 -18.43
CA GLN A 85 3.88 -6.64 -17.11
C GLN A 85 4.76 -7.63 -16.34
N PRO A 86 6.00 -7.86 -16.79
CA PRO A 86 6.81 -8.98 -16.33
C PRO A 86 7.09 -8.92 -14.83
N ALA A 87 7.12 -10.09 -14.18
CA ALA A 87 7.48 -10.21 -12.78
C ALA A 87 8.91 -9.67 -12.54
N ARG A 88 9.21 -9.22 -11.31
CA ARG A 88 10.49 -8.60 -10.94
C ARG A 88 11.72 -9.39 -11.41
N LYS A 89 11.70 -10.73 -11.30
CA LYS A 89 12.80 -11.60 -11.76
C LYS A 89 13.04 -11.54 -13.27
N GLN A 90 12.04 -11.19 -14.06
CA GLN A 90 12.11 -11.13 -15.52
C GLN A 90 12.59 -9.76 -16.03
N CYS A 91 12.57 -8.70 -15.19
CA CYS A 91 13.00 -7.36 -15.57
C CYS A 91 14.43 -7.36 -16.14
N TYR A 92 15.36 -8.10 -15.54
CA TYR A 92 16.75 -8.18 -16.01
C TYR A 92 16.90 -8.85 -17.39
N LEU A 93 16.00 -9.79 -17.74
CA LEU A 93 16.00 -10.37 -19.08
C LEU A 93 15.53 -9.35 -20.11
N TRP A 94 14.46 -8.62 -19.82
CA TRP A 94 13.94 -7.57 -20.68
C TRP A 94 14.95 -6.42 -20.86
N GLU A 95 15.68 -6.05 -19.80
CA GLU A 95 16.79 -5.10 -19.89
C GLU A 95 17.84 -5.56 -20.89
N LYS A 96 18.30 -6.81 -20.82
CA LYS A 96 19.29 -7.35 -21.74
C LYS A 96 18.80 -7.36 -23.20
N ILE A 97 17.53 -7.67 -23.43
CA ILE A 97 16.94 -7.69 -24.77
C ILE A 97 16.95 -6.28 -25.38
N ILE A 98 16.48 -5.27 -24.65
CA ILE A 98 16.47 -3.90 -25.16
C ILE A 98 17.88 -3.36 -25.36
N MET A 99 18.84 -3.71 -24.47
CA MET A 99 20.25 -3.33 -24.61
C MET A 99 20.84 -3.86 -25.92
N LEU A 100 20.59 -5.14 -26.25
CA LEU A 100 21.08 -5.74 -27.50
C LEU A 100 20.47 -5.03 -28.73
N MET A 101 19.17 -4.78 -28.73
CA MET A 101 18.50 -4.11 -29.83
C MET A 101 18.98 -2.67 -30.04
N LEU A 102 19.21 -1.94 -28.95
CA LEU A 102 19.75 -0.59 -29.03
C LEU A 102 21.20 -0.56 -29.48
N PHE A 103 22.01 -1.53 -29.07
CA PHE A 103 23.38 -1.68 -29.57
C PHE A 103 23.41 -1.90 -31.08
N VAL A 104 22.56 -2.79 -31.61
CA VAL A 104 22.43 -3.03 -33.06
C VAL A 104 21.97 -1.75 -33.78
N SER A 105 21.00 -1.02 -33.22
CA SER A 105 20.56 0.29 -33.78
C SER A 105 21.71 1.30 -33.78
N ALA A 106 22.51 1.37 -32.70
CA ALA A 106 23.64 2.28 -32.59
C ALA A 106 24.72 2.01 -33.66
N LEU A 107 24.98 0.74 -33.99
CA LEU A 107 25.86 0.37 -35.09
C LEU A 107 25.32 0.85 -36.46
N GLY A 108 24.00 0.76 -36.67
CA GLY A 108 23.35 1.31 -37.88
C GLY A 108 23.51 2.83 -37.99
N TRP A 109 23.39 3.56 -36.89
CA TRP A 109 23.65 5.01 -36.87
C TRP A 109 25.12 5.35 -37.04
N SER A 110 26.02 4.57 -36.45
CA SER A 110 27.47 4.72 -36.65
C SER A 110 27.85 4.51 -38.13
N PHE A 111 27.22 3.55 -38.82
CA PHE A 111 27.43 3.31 -40.21
C PHE A 111 27.07 4.55 -41.08
N ALA A 112 25.98 5.26 -40.73
CA ALA A 112 25.63 6.52 -41.40
C ALA A 112 26.67 7.62 -41.14
N GLY A 113 27.25 7.68 -39.94
CA GLY A 113 28.28 8.66 -39.56
C GLY A 113 29.69 8.33 -40.03
N THR A 114 29.89 7.16 -40.64
CA THR A 114 31.20 6.75 -41.19
C THR A 114 31.13 6.43 -42.69
N ILE A 115 30.59 5.30 -43.05
CA ILE A 115 30.63 4.77 -44.42
C ILE A 115 29.75 5.55 -45.37
N LEU A 116 28.56 6.04 -44.93
CA LEU A 116 27.68 6.85 -45.74
C LEU A 116 28.05 8.34 -45.72
N LEU A 117 29.05 8.74 -44.94
CA LEU A 117 29.42 10.16 -44.81
C LEU A 117 30.12 10.64 -46.07
N PRO A 118 29.57 11.67 -46.80
CA PRO A 118 30.15 12.10 -48.04
C PRO A 118 31.50 12.85 -47.84
N GLU A 119 32.50 12.52 -48.62
CA GLU A 119 33.84 13.12 -48.48
C GLU A 119 33.96 14.50 -49.11
N LYS A 120 33.27 14.71 -50.27
CA LYS A 120 33.45 15.90 -51.11
C LYS A 120 32.38 16.96 -50.87
N ASN A 121 31.31 16.66 -50.10
CA ASN A 121 30.22 17.60 -49.90
C ASN A 121 30.09 17.98 -48.42
N VAL A 122 30.78 19.05 -48.03
CA VAL A 122 30.84 19.54 -46.65
C VAL A 122 29.46 19.87 -46.08
N LEU A 123 28.51 20.37 -46.90
CA LEU A 123 27.16 20.71 -46.47
C LEU A 123 26.41 19.43 -46.05
N ASN A 124 26.42 18.40 -46.90
CA ASN A 124 25.75 17.13 -46.59
C ASN A 124 26.40 16.42 -45.44
N GLN A 125 27.74 16.46 -45.30
CA GLN A 125 28.48 15.99 -44.17
C GLN A 125 27.98 16.64 -42.86
N GLY A 126 27.92 17.99 -42.86
CA GLY A 126 27.45 18.74 -41.70
C GLY A 126 25.99 18.40 -41.32
N LEU A 127 25.10 18.24 -42.31
CA LEU A 127 23.69 17.89 -42.08
C LEU A 127 23.54 16.48 -41.47
N ILE A 128 24.33 15.49 -41.94
CA ILE A 128 24.30 14.13 -41.38
C ILE A 128 24.82 14.13 -39.95
N LEU A 129 25.93 14.81 -39.67
CA LEU A 129 26.48 14.91 -38.34
C LEU A 129 25.50 15.61 -37.37
N LEU A 130 24.82 16.66 -37.84
CA LEU A 130 23.79 17.36 -37.09
C LEU A 130 22.60 16.41 -36.74
N LEU A 131 22.17 15.57 -37.69
CA LEU A 131 21.12 14.58 -37.46
C LEU A 131 21.56 13.52 -36.44
N LEU A 132 22.82 13.04 -36.50
CA LEU A 132 23.35 12.09 -35.52
C LEU A 132 23.38 12.69 -34.11
N VAL A 133 23.83 13.92 -33.97
CA VAL A 133 23.81 14.69 -32.73
C VAL A 133 22.36 14.87 -32.25
N GLY A 134 21.42 15.19 -33.15
CA GLY A 134 20.00 15.31 -32.87
C GLY A 134 19.37 14.00 -32.36
N VAL A 135 19.69 12.87 -33.01
CA VAL A 135 19.23 11.52 -32.57
C VAL A 135 19.79 11.19 -31.20
N ALA A 136 21.09 11.44 -30.95
CA ALA A 136 21.72 11.20 -29.66
C ALA A 136 21.11 12.08 -28.55
N ALA A 137 20.87 13.36 -28.82
CA ALA A 137 20.24 14.28 -27.86
C ALA A 137 18.79 13.90 -27.54
N THR A 138 18.00 13.59 -28.58
CA THR A 138 16.59 13.19 -28.41
C THR A 138 16.46 11.83 -27.70
N ALA A 139 17.44 10.93 -27.87
CA ALA A 139 17.48 9.63 -27.17
C ALA A 139 17.70 9.76 -25.64
N ASN A 140 18.32 10.86 -25.18
CA ASN A 140 18.67 11.02 -23.76
C ASN A 140 17.44 10.92 -22.84
N PRO A 141 16.37 11.72 -22.94
CA PRO A 141 15.23 11.63 -22.05
C PRO A 141 14.54 10.25 -22.08
N PHE A 142 14.63 9.52 -23.20
CA PHE A 142 13.95 8.23 -23.38
C PHE A 142 14.74 7.04 -22.80
N TYR A 143 16.07 7.06 -22.93
CA TYR A 143 16.92 5.92 -22.52
C TYR A 143 17.71 6.15 -21.23
N SER A 144 17.85 7.41 -20.77
CA SER A 144 18.58 7.76 -19.56
C SER A 144 17.99 7.23 -18.25
N PRO A 145 16.69 6.84 -18.10
CA PRO A 145 16.25 6.20 -16.90
C PRO A 145 17.20 5.08 -16.46
N ILE A 146 17.76 4.31 -17.40
CA ILE A 146 18.80 3.33 -17.12
C ILE A 146 20.08 3.74 -17.86
N LYS A 147 20.99 4.42 -17.16
CA LYS A 147 22.22 5.01 -17.74
C LYS A 147 23.03 4.07 -18.63
N LYS A 148 23.07 2.77 -18.31
CA LYS A 148 23.75 1.73 -19.11
C LYS A 148 23.13 1.58 -20.50
N ILE A 149 21.83 1.66 -20.60
CA ILE A 149 21.07 1.54 -21.86
C ILE A 149 21.39 2.72 -22.77
N TYR A 150 21.38 3.93 -22.22
CA TYR A 150 21.76 5.12 -23.00
C TYR A 150 23.22 5.06 -23.44
N ALA A 151 24.15 4.65 -22.54
CA ALA A 151 25.55 4.52 -22.88
C ALA A 151 25.81 3.54 -24.03
N ILE A 152 25.12 2.38 -24.04
CA ILE A 152 25.21 1.39 -25.12
C ILE A 152 24.74 1.96 -26.47
N PHE A 153 23.75 2.84 -26.46
CA PHE A 153 23.26 3.49 -27.68
C PHE A 153 24.19 4.61 -28.17
N ILE A 154 24.58 5.52 -27.27
CA ILE A 154 25.31 6.73 -27.68
C ILE A 154 26.79 6.45 -28.02
N THR A 155 27.42 5.51 -27.29
CA THR A 155 28.87 5.28 -27.48
C THR A 155 29.20 4.80 -28.90
N PRO A 156 28.60 3.78 -29.47
CA PRO A 156 28.86 3.43 -30.87
C PRO A 156 28.44 4.54 -31.83
N THR A 157 27.29 5.17 -31.60
CA THR A 157 26.74 6.17 -32.52
C THR A 157 27.66 7.38 -32.69
N LEU A 158 28.17 7.96 -31.62
CA LEU A 158 28.97 9.20 -31.67
C LEU A 158 30.48 8.96 -31.60
N LEU A 159 30.92 8.03 -30.75
CA LEU A 159 32.36 7.81 -30.55
C LEU A 159 33.05 7.21 -31.79
N LEU A 160 32.43 6.20 -32.43
CA LEU A 160 32.98 5.63 -33.66
C LEU A 160 33.02 6.66 -34.78
N THR A 161 31.95 7.47 -34.92
CA THR A 161 31.93 8.57 -35.88
C THR A 161 32.99 9.63 -35.57
N SER A 162 33.17 10.00 -34.30
CA SER A 162 34.22 10.93 -33.85
C SER A 162 35.61 10.44 -34.21
N VAL A 163 35.91 9.18 -33.86
CA VAL A 163 37.23 8.57 -34.19
C VAL A 163 37.46 8.49 -35.69
N TYR A 164 36.45 8.09 -36.47
CA TYR A 164 36.51 8.06 -37.93
C TYR A 164 36.86 9.42 -38.53
N LEU A 165 36.17 10.49 -38.08
CA LEU A 165 36.46 11.86 -38.52
C LEU A 165 37.92 12.29 -38.21
N MET A 166 38.39 12.00 -36.97
CA MET A 166 39.77 12.32 -36.61
C MET A 166 40.82 11.58 -37.48
N LEU A 167 40.55 10.35 -37.90
CA LEU A 167 41.42 9.53 -38.73
C LEU A 167 41.49 9.98 -40.16
N ARG A 168 40.47 10.70 -40.68
CA ARG A 168 40.46 11.28 -42.03
C ARG A 168 41.50 12.41 -42.23
N GLY A 169 41.87 13.08 -41.13
CA GLY A 169 43.03 13.97 -41.10
C GLY A 169 42.87 15.36 -41.70
N SER A 170 41.70 15.72 -42.25
CA SER A 170 41.45 17.10 -42.62
C SER A 170 41.22 17.98 -41.37
N ASN A 171 41.65 19.25 -41.39
CA ASN A 171 41.48 20.16 -40.27
C ASN A 171 39.99 20.24 -39.83
N LEU A 172 39.06 20.31 -40.78
CA LEU A 172 37.62 20.36 -40.50
C LEU A 172 37.13 19.06 -39.82
N ASP A 173 37.53 17.90 -40.37
CA ASP A 173 37.12 16.59 -39.81
C ASP A 173 37.64 16.39 -38.41
N ILE A 174 38.87 16.81 -38.13
CA ILE A 174 39.46 16.75 -36.79
C ILE A 174 38.66 17.61 -35.80
N PHE A 175 38.33 18.87 -36.17
CA PHE A 175 37.52 19.73 -35.32
C PHE A 175 36.13 19.17 -35.09
N LEU A 176 35.43 18.65 -36.13
CA LEU A 176 34.14 18.00 -35.99
C LEU A 176 34.21 16.74 -35.14
N GLY A 177 35.26 15.93 -35.29
CA GLY A 177 35.51 14.74 -34.45
C GLY A 177 35.67 15.09 -32.99
N ILE A 178 36.49 16.10 -32.66
CA ILE A 178 36.67 16.60 -31.31
C ILE A 178 35.34 17.11 -30.73
N ALA A 179 34.59 17.89 -31.50
CA ALA A 179 33.29 18.41 -31.07
C ALA A 179 32.29 17.29 -30.75
N MET A 180 32.20 16.24 -31.60
CA MET A 180 31.35 15.07 -31.36
C MET A 180 31.81 14.26 -30.14
N PHE A 181 33.12 14.13 -29.92
CA PHE A 181 33.66 13.48 -28.72
C PHE A 181 33.25 14.22 -27.44
N LEU A 182 33.46 15.53 -27.40
CA LEU A 182 33.05 16.36 -26.26
C LEU A 182 31.56 16.33 -26.04
N PHE A 183 30.76 16.36 -27.13
CA PHE A 183 29.30 16.23 -27.05
C PHE A 183 28.88 14.86 -26.49
N SER A 184 29.57 13.78 -26.87
CA SER A 184 29.27 12.44 -26.33
C SER A 184 29.50 12.36 -24.82
N ILE A 185 30.59 12.99 -24.31
CA ILE A 185 30.85 13.09 -22.86
C ILE A 185 29.75 13.90 -22.18
N LEU A 186 29.35 15.05 -22.75
CA LEU A 186 28.27 15.86 -22.20
C LEU A 186 26.97 15.08 -22.11
N MET A 187 26.62 14.32 -23.14
CA MET A 187 25.39 13.51 -23.15
C MET A 187 25.44 12.35 -22.15
N LEU A 188 26.59 11.71 -21.97
CA LEU A 188 26.78 10.67 -20.95
C LEU A 188 26.65 11.24 -19.53
N THR A 189 27.24 12.40 -19.26
CA THR A 189 27.13 13.05 -17.94
C THR A 189 25.67 13.46 -17.64
N THR A 190 24.97 14.04 -18.62
CA THR A 190 23.55 14.39 -18.47
C THR A 190 22.66 13.15 -18.23
N ALA A 191 22.96 12.04 -18.90
CA ALA A 191 22.25 10.77 -18.68
C ALA A 191 22.49 10.20 -17.27
N ILE A 192 23.73 10.31 -16.75
CA ILE A 192 24.02 9.88 -15.36
C ILE A 192 23.19 10.73 -14.37
N VAL A 193 23.19 12.04 -14.53
CA VAL A 193 22.42 12.96 -13.67
C VAL A 193 20.93 12.65 -13.75
N SER A 194 20.39 12.52 -14.96
CA SER A 194 18.96 12.18 -15.18
C SER A 194 18.58 10.85 -14.56
N SER A 195 19.39 9.81 -14.78
CA SER A 195 19.18 8.47 -14.18
C SER A 195 19.16 8.52 -12.65
N ASN A 196 20.09 9.26 -12.05
CA ASN A 196 20.16 9.39 -10.59
C ASN A 196 18.94 10.15 -10.03
N LEU A 197 18.50 11.22 -10.71
CA LEU A 197 17.30 11.98 -10.32
C LEU A 197 16.03 11.11 -10.39
N ILE A 198 15.85 10.37 -11.48
CA ILE A 198 14.69 9.46 -11.65
C ILE A 198 14.73 8.36 -10.59
N SER A 199 15.90 7.75 -10.38
CA SER A 199 16.08 6.72 -9.35
C SER A 199 15.76 7.24 -7.94
N ALA A 200 16.26 8.42 -7.59
CA ALA A 200 15.98 9.06 -6.30
C ALA A 200 14.48 9.38 -6.14
N ALA A 201 13.85 9.94 -7.16
CA ALA A 201 12.42 10.27 -7.13
C ALA A 201 11.55 9.00 -6.96
N LEU A 202 11.85 7.93 -7.67
CA LEU A 202 11.15 6.66 -7.54
C LEU A 202 11.39 6.02 -6.17
N THR A 203 12.61 6.03 -5.67
CA THR A 203 12.95 5.52 -4.33
C THR A 203 12.14 6.24 -3.26
N PHE A 204 12.12 7.58 -3.31
CA PHE A 204 11.34 8.41 -2.39
C PHE A 204 9.83 8.12 -2.48
N ARG A 205 9.31 7.96 -3.70
CA ARG A 205 7.91 7.58 -3.92
C ARG A 205 7.56 6.24 -3.25
N PHE A 206 8.37 5.20 -3.47
CA PHE A 206 8.12 3.88 -2.89
C PHE A 206 8.25 3.89 -1.36
N GLN A 207 9.21 4.64 -0.81
CA GLN A 207 9.35 4.81 0.65
C GLN A 207 8.13 5.51 1.25
N ASN A 208 7.66 6.60 0.64
CA ASN A 208 6.47 7.32 1.11
C ASN A 208 5.20 6.48 1.03
N MET A 209 5.01 5.72 -0.06
CA MET A 209 3.86 4.83 -0.18
C MET A 209 3.84 3.79 0.94
N LYS A 210 4.99 3.20 1.26
CA LYS A 210 5.09 2.21 2.33
C LYS A 210 4.89 2.85 3.70
N LEU A 211 5.49 4.01 3.95
CA LEU A 211 5.30 4.73 5.22
C LEU A 211 3.81 5.08 5.44
N ALA A 212 3.12 5.50 4.40
CA ALA A 212 1.68 5.76 4.47
C ALA A 212 0.87 4.50 4.80
N GLU A 213 1.22 3.35 4.21
CA GLU A 213 0.58 2.07 4.52
C GLU A 213 0.82 1.65 5.98
N ASP A 214 2.05 1.77 6.47
CA ASP A 214 2.42 1.42 7.85
C ASP A 214 1.73 2.36 8.87
N LEU A 215 1.61 3.65 8.55
CA LEU A 215 0.87 4.62 9.37
C LEU A 215 -0.62 4.30 9.45
N LEU A 216 -1.24 3.90 8.33
CA LEU A 216 -2.66 3.50 8.33
C LEU A 216 -2.88 2.28 9.23
N LYS A 217 -2.06 1.24 9.11
CA LYS A 217 -2.14 0.04 9.95
C LYS A 217 -1.96 0.36 11.44
N THR A 218 -0.99 1.23 11.75
CA THR A 218 -0.74 1.64 13.13
C THR A 218 -1.90 2.45 13.69
N ASN A 219 -2.47 3.35 12.88
CA ASN A 219 -3.63 4.16 13.29
C ASN A 219 -4.87 3.29 13.56
N GLU A 220 -5.16 2.32 12.67
CA GLU A 220 -6.24 1.34 12.89
C GLU A 220 -6.04 0.54 14.19
N ALA A 221 -4.81 0.10 14.47
CA ALA A 221 -4.50 -0.61 15.71
C ALA A 221 -4.68 0.29 16.94
N LEU A 222 -4.27 1.55 16.85
CA LEU A 222 -4.46 2.54 17.93
C LEU A 222 -5.94 2.85 18.18
N GLU A 223 -6.74 3.00 17.12
CA GLU A 223 -8.19 3.20 17.25
C GLU A 223 -8.87 2.01 17.91
N LEU A 224 -8.49 0.78 17.55
CA LEU A 224 -8.99 -0.42 18.20
C LEU A 224 -8.61 -0.46 19.69
N MET A 225 -7.35 -0.16 20.04
CA MET A 225 -6.90 -0.10 21.44
C MET A 225 -7.61 1.02 22.22
N ALA A 226 -7.89 2.15 21.60
CA ALA A 226 -8.59 3.26 22.24
C ALA A 226 -10.08 2.98 22.48
N THR A 227 -10.71 2.16 21.66
CA THR A 227 -12.17 1.93 21.67
C THR A 227 -12.60 0.55 22.15
N HIS A 228 -11.68 -0.42 22.17
CA HIS A 228 -11.99 -1.81 22.53
C HIS A 228 -11.12 -2.30 23.70
N ASP A 229 -11.64 -3.24 24.46
CA ASP A 229 -10.91 -3.96 25.51
C ASP A 229 -9.96 -4.98 24.85
N VAL A 230 -8.68 -4.90 25.18
CA VAL A 230 -7.61 -5.71 24.54
C VAL A 230 -7.80 -7.20 24.80
N LEU A 231 -8.38 -7.58 25.94
CA LEU A 231 -8.57 -8.98 26.30
C LEU A 231 -9.77 -9.61 25.58
N THR A 232 -10.92 -8.92 25.59
CA THR A 232 -12.20 -9.48 25.15
C THR A 232 -12.62 -9.01 23.76
N SER A 233 -11.93 -8.01 23.20
CA SER A 233 -12.30 -7.33 21.95
C SER A 233 -13.69 -6.69 21.94
N LEU A 234 -14.33 -6.58 23.10
CA LEU A 234 -15.58 -5.82 23.25
C LEU A 234 -15.27 -4.30 23.31
N PRO A 235 -16.23 -3.44 22.98
CA PRO A 235 -16.16 -2.01 23.28
C PRO A 235 -15.72 -1.78 24.73
N ASN A 236 -14.72 -0.90 24.91
CA ASN A 236 -14.24 -0.54 26.24
C ASN A 236 -15.11 0.55 26.88
N ARG A 237 -14.75 1.01 28.08
CA ARG A 237 -15.45 2.08 28.81
C ARG A 237 -15.60 3.39 28.00
N GLN A 238 -14.58 3.76 27.22
CA GLN A 238 -14.62 4.97 26.41
C GLN A 238 -15.65 4.84 25.28
N MET A 239 -15.60 3.74 24.54
CA MET A 239 -16.55 3.47 23.44
C MET A 239 -17.97 3.30 23.96
N PHE A 240 -18.14 2.62 25.13
CA PHE A 240 -19.44 2.51 25.80
C PHE A 240 -20.04 3.89 26.08
N ASN A 241 -19.28 4.83 26.66
CA ASN A 241 -19.75 6.18 26.96
C ASN A 241 -20.22 6.89 25.68
N THR A 242 -19.46 6.77 24.60
CA THR A 242 -19.86 7.35 23.29
C THR A 242 -21.17 6.73 22.78
N MET A 243 -21.32 5.40 22.87
CA MET A 243 -22.54 4.70 22.46
C MET A 243 -23.75 5.08 23.32
N LEU A 244 -23.56 5.26 24.64
CA LEU A 244 -24.63 5.63 25.55
C LEU A 244 -25.11 7.07 25.29
N ILE A 245 -24.18 8.00 25.08
CA ILE A 245 -24.54 9.40 24.70
C ILE A 245 -25.35 9.40 23.41
N THR A 246 -24.88 8.66 22.39
CA THR A 246 -25.59 8.53 21.10
C THR A 246 -26.98 7.91 21.29
N ALA A 247 -27.12 6.89 22.16
CA ALA A 247 -28.40 6.26 22.46
C ALA A 247 -29.36 7.23 23.14
N LEU A 248 -28.86 8.05 24.09
CA LEU A 248 -29.65 9.09 24.77
C LEU A 248 -30.13 10.18 23.82
N GLU A 249 -29.26 10.66 22.93
CA GLU A 249 -29.61 11.68 21.93
C GLU A 249 -30.67 11.15 20.96
N ASN A 250 -30.47 9.95 20.43
CA ASN A 250 -31.43 9.32 19.55
C ASN A 250 -32.80 9.10 20.27
N ALA A 251 -32.77 8.61 21.50
CA ALA A 251 -33.97 8.35 22.26
C ALA A 251 -34.75 9.66 22.57
N ARG A 252 -34.07 10.76 22.82
CA ARG A 252 -34.69 12.09 22.99
C ARG A 252 -35.35 12.59 21.69
N LEU A 253 -34.66 12.41 20.54
CA LEU A 253 -35.16 12.88 19.25
C LEU A 253 -36.38 12.06 18.75
N THR A 254 -36.36 10.75 19.00
CA THR A 254 -37.39 9.82 18.47
C THR A 254 -38.44 9.47 19.50
N ASN A 255 -38.40 10.00 20.72
CA ASN A 255 -39.23 9.59 21.87
C ASN A 255 -39.20 8.07 22.08
N SER A 256 -38.07 7.43 21.85
CA SER A 256 -37.86 6.03 22.05
C SER A 256 -37.27 5.72 23.44
N THR A 257 -37.33 4.46 23.81
CA THR A 257 -36.85 3.94 25.09
C THR A 257 -35.72 2.93 24.87
N PHE A 258 -34.88 2.74 25.89
CA PHE A 258 -33.86 1.69 25.88
C PHE A 258 -33.57 1.21 27.31
N TYR A 259 -32.98 0.04 27.42
CA TYR A 259 -32.57 -0.52 28.72
C TYR A 259 -31.03 -0.56 28.79
N LEU A 260 -30.55 -0.39 30.02
CA LEU A 260 -29.15 -0.55 30.36
C LEU A 260 -29.03 -1.72 31.34
N MET A 261 -28.22 -2.73 31.00
CA MET A 261 -27.92 -3.83 31.90
C MET A 261 -26.46 -3.70 32.37
N PHE A 262 -26.25 -3.65 33.68
CA PHE A 262 -24.95 -3.73 34.31
C PHE A 262 -24.75 -5.14 34.87
N LEU A 263 -23.65 -5.78 34.55
CA LEU A 263 -23.40 -7.18 34.81
C LEU A 263 -22.02 -7.37 35.42
N ASP A 264 -21.92 -8.23 36.43
CA ASP A 264 -20.69 -8.60 37.13
C ASP A 264 -20.63 -10.10 37.32
N ILE A 265 -19.45 -10.71 37.18
CA ILE A 265 -19.26 -12.16 37.36
C ILE A 265 -19.07 -12.48 38.87
N ASP A 266 -20.02 -13.24 39.42
CA ASP A 266 -19.99 -13.57 40.82
C ASP A 266 -18.70 -14.32 41.22
N LYS A 267 -18.04 -13.84 42.27
CA LYS A 267 -16.86 -14.47 42.87
C LYS A 267 -15.64 -14.57 41.94
N PHE A 268 -15.55 -13.76 40.88
CA PHE A 268 -14.45 -13.78 39.91
C PHE A 268 -13.06 -13.67 40.57
N LYS A 269 -12.93 -12.80 41.58
CA LYS A 269 -11.69 -12.68 42.35
C LYS A 269 -11.23 -14.01 43.00
N LYS A 270 -12.15 -14.83 43.47
CA LYS A 270 -11.79 -16.15 44.06
C LYS A 270 -11.23 -17.10 43.00
N ILE A 271 -11.69 -17.01 41.76
CA ILE A 271 -11.18 -17.80 40.64
C ILE A 271 -9.75 -17.38 40.33
N ASN A 272 -9.50 -16.09 40.24
CA ASN A 272 -8.14 -15.57 40.05
C ASN A 272 -7.18 -16.00 41.18
N ASP A 273 -7.62 -15.84 42.42
CA ASP A 273 -6.82 -16.17 43.59
C ASP A 273 -6.50 -17.68 43.69
N SER A 274 -7.39 -18.55 43.18
CA SER A 274 -7.26 -20.02 43.29
C SER A 274 -6.58 -20.65 42.07
N LEU A 275 -6.83 -20.13 40.83
CA LEU A 275 -6.42 -20.77 39.56
C LEU A 275 -5.47 -19.91 38.74
N GLY A 276 -5.21 -18.68 39.20
CA GLY A 276 -4.33 -17.73 38.52
C GLY A 276 -5.04 -16.85 37.46
N HIS A 277 -4.42 -15.72 37.15
CA HIS A 277 -4.96 -14.70 36.22
C HIS A 277 -5.16 -15.24 34.79
N ASP A 278 -4.30 -16.15 34.32
CA ASP A 278 -4.45 -16.76 32.98
C ASP A 278 -5.78 -17.49 32.80
N ILE A 279 -6.27 -18.16 33.84
CA ILE A 279 -7.57 -18.84 33.80
C ILE A 279 -8.70 -17.83 33.90
N GLY A 280 -8.54 -16.80 34.73
CA GLY A 280 -9.51 -15.69 34.80
C GLY A 280 -9.65 -14.93 33.48
N ASP A 281 -8.56 -14.66 32.77
CA ASP A 281 -8.57 -14.01 31.47
C ASP A 281 -9.32 -14.86 30.44
N GLN A 282 -9.07 -16.16 30.38
CA GLN A 282 -9.79 -17.06 29.46
C GLN A 282 -11.28 -17.18 29.82
N LEU A 283 -11.61 -17.11 31.11
CA LEU A 283 -13.00 -17.03 31.56
C LEU A 283 -13.67 -15.76 31.07
N LEU A 284 -13.03 -14.60 31.22
CA LEU A 284 -13.56 -13.31 30.72
C LEU A 284 -13.78 -13.33 29.20
N VAL A 285 -12.86 -13.88 28.43
CA VAL A 285 -13.02 -14.06 26.98
C VAL A 285 -14.23 -14.94 26.65
N THR A 286 -14.42 -16.03 27.40
CA THR A 286 -15.54 -16.94 27.19
C THR A 286 -16.88 -16.28 27.54
N VAL A 287 -16.94 -15.56 28.66
CA VAL A 287 -18.13 -14.80 29.08
C VAL A 287 -18.44 -13.71 28.06
N ALA A 288 -17.43 -12.95 27.60
CA ALA A 288 -17.60 -11.92 26.57
C ALA A 288 -18.23 -12.49 25.29
N LYS A 289 -17.77 -13.66 24.85
CA LYS A 289 -18.33 -14.36 23.68
C LYS A 289 -19.79 -14.76 23.91
N ARG A 290 -20.12 -15.36 25.05
CA ARG A 290 -21.50 -15.73 25.40
C ARG A 290 -22.42 -14.51 25.47
N LEU A 291 -21.95 -13.40 26.05
CA LEU A 291 -22.69 -12.14 26.08
C LEU A 291 -22.95 -11.61 24.68
N HIS A 292 -21.90 -11.58 23.84
CA HIS A 292 -22.05 -11.13 22.46
C HIS A 292 -23.07 -11.97 21.67
N GLU A 293 -23.06 -13.29 21.85
CA GLU A 293 -24.00 -14.21 21.21
C GLU A 293 -25.43 -14.02 21.73
N ASN A 294 -25.62 -13.89 23.04
CA ASN A 294 -26.94 -13.71 23.67
C ASN A 294 -27.63 -12.40 23.25
N PHE A 295 -26.86 -11.34 23.11
CA PHE A 295 -27.39 -10.00 22.79
C PHE A 295 -27.23 -9.60 21.32
N ARG A 296 -26.84 -10.54 20.45
CA ARG A 296 -26.67 -10.29 19.01
C ARG A 296 -27.99 -9.81 18.38
N GLY A 297 -27.95 -8.60 17.81
CA GLY A 297 -29.12 -7.98 17.16
C GLY A 297 -30.05 -7.25 18.12
N ALA A 298 -29.98 -7.46 19.43
CA ALA A 298 -30.81 -6.80 20.45
C ALA A 298 -30.08 -5.69 21.20
N GLY A 299 -28.74 -5.80 21.34
CA GLY A 299 -27.96 -4.84 22.14
C GLY A 299 -26.49 -4.79 21.80
N LYS A 300 -25.82 -3.80 22.38
CA LYS A 300 -24.37 -3.58 22.28
C LYS A 300 -23.73 -3.90 23.63
N VAL A 301 -22.89 -4.91 23.65
CA VAL A 301 -22.15 -5.35 24.82
C VAL A 301 -20.81 -4.62 24.92
N SER A 302 -20.44 -4.18 26.12
CA SER A 302 -19.15 -3.53 26.42
C SER A 302 -18.55 -4.10 27.70
N ARG A 303 -17.22 -4.02 27.84
CA ARG A 303 -16.53 -4.34 29.09
C ARG A 303 -15.95 -3.07 29.70
N LEU A 304 -16.30 -2.77 30.95
CA LEU A 304 -15.84 -1.55 31.63
C LEU A 304 -14.48 -1.72 32.31
N GLY A 305 -14.13 -2.95 32.67
CA GLY A 305 -12.89 -3.35 33.32
C GLY A 305 -13.12 -4.47 34.33
N GLY A 306 -12.07 -5.21 34.70
CA GLY A 306 -12.22 -6.34 35.62
C GLY A 306 -13.25 -7.37 35.12
N ASP A 307 -14.23 -7.64 35.93
CA ASP A 307 -15.36 -8.57 35.72
C ASP A 307 -16.68 -7.85 35.38
N GLU A 308 -16.63 -6.53 35.12
CA GLU A 308 -17.79 -5.70 34.85
C GLU A 308 -18.09 -5.59 33.34
N PHE A 309 -19.31 -5.93 32.95
CA PHE A 309 -19.85 -5.77 31.60
C PHE A 309 -21.09 -4.89 31.63
N ILE A 310 -21.34 -4.21 30.53
CA ILE A 310 -22.53 -3.35 30.40
C ILE A 310 -23.12 -3.49 29.01
N ILE A 311 -24.45 -3.49 28.92
CA ILE A 311 -25.17 -3.71 27.67
C ILE A 311 -26.22 -2.63 27.49
N ILE A 312 -26.22 -1.99 26.30
CA ILE A 312 -27.27 -1.06 25.86
C ILE A 312 -28.23 -1.82 24.97
N LEU A 313 -29.49 -1.91 25.36
CA LEU A 313 -30.55 -2.63 24.64
C LEU A 313 -31.56 -1.65 24.08
N GLY A 314 -31.51 -1.44 22.76
CA GLY A 314 -32.51 -0.66 22.03
C GLY A 314 -33.51 -1.56 21.30
N ASN A 315 -34.63 -1.03 20.90
CA ASN A 315 -35.64 -1.73 20.10
C ASN A 315 -36.21 -3.02 20.76
N VAL A 316 -36.28 -3.05 22.07
CA VAL A 316 -36.88 -4.18 22.79
C VAL A 316 -38.34 -3.83 23.08
N ALA A 317 -39.26 -4.72 22.73
CA ALA A 317 -40.70 -4.45 22.70
C ALA A 317 -41.29 -4.11 24.07
N ASP A 318 -40.88 -4.81 25.13
CA ASP A 318 -41.47 -4.65 26.47
C ASP A 318 -40.56 -5.21 27.59
N LYS A 319 -40.99 -5.02 28.85
CA LYS A 319 -40.31 -5.54 30.05
C LYS A 319 -40.19 -7.07 30.03
N VAL A 320 -41.17 -7.77 29.41
CA VAL A 320 -41.16 -9.24 29.33
C VAL A 320 -40.00 -9.74 28.45
N ALA A 321 -39.78 -9.08 27.32
CA ALA A 321 -38.67 -9.41 26.43
C ALA A 321 -37.27 -9.18 27.11
N ILE A 322 -37.14 -8.09 27.87
CA ILE A 322 -35.90 -7.83 28.65
C ILE A 322 -35.71 -8.89 29.74
N THR A 323 -36.78 -9.26 30.45
CA THR A 323 -36.75 -10.32 31.45
C THR A 323 -36.21 -11.63 30.86
N ARG A 324 -36.73 -12.06 29.70
CA ARG A 324 -36.27 -13.26 29.02
C ARG A 324 -34.79 -13.16 28.59
N LEU A 325 -34.36 -12.00 28.10
CA LEU A 325 -32.95 -11.78 27.74
C LEU A 325 -32.04 -11.88 28.97
N ALA A 326 -32.44 -11.31 30.11
CA ALA A 326 -31.66 -11.38 31.35
C ALA A 326 -31.63 -12.82 31.91
N GLU A 327 -32.76 -13.55 31.90
CA GLU A 327 -32.83 -14.97 32.27
C GLU A 327 -31.93 -15.85 31.42
N ASN A 328 -32.03 -15.71 30.09
CA ASN A 328 -31.16 -16.44 29.15
C ASN A 328 -29.67 -16.13 29.35
N CYS A 329 -29.35 -14.87 29.64
CA CYS A 329 -28.00 -14.46 29.94
C CYS A 329 -27.47 -15.17 31.21
N CYS A 330 -28.22 -15.16 32.32
CA CYS A 330 -27.86 -15.88 33.54
C CYS A 330 -27.67 -17.39 33.31
N LEU A 331 -28.58 -18.01 32.55
CA LEU A 331 -28.49 -19.45 32.22
C LEU A 331 -27.27 -19.74 31.34
N SER A 332 -27.04 -18.97 30.30
CA SER A 332 -25.90 -19.17 29.38
C SER A 332 -24.55 -19.00 30.09
N ILE A 333 -24.43 -18.02 30.99
CA ILE A 333 -23.21 -17.83 31.77
C ILE A 333 -22.98 -18.94 32.74
N ALA A 334 -24.05 -19.49 33.34
CA ALA A 334 -23.99 -20.58 34.33
C ALA A 334 -23.64 -21.94 33.69
N GLU A 335 -23.71 -22.10 32.38
CA GLU A 335 -23.26 -23.32 31.71
C GLU A 335 -21.77 -23.59 31.97
N ALA A 336 -21.38 -24.86 31.98
CA ALA A 336 -19.98 -25.28 32.18
C ALA A 336 -19.03 -24.57 31.20
N ILE A 337 -17.92 -24.05 31.71
CA ILE A 337 -16.85 -23.42 30.94
C ILE A 337 -15.60 -24.31 31.09
N HIS A 338 -15.13 -24.85 29.97
CA HIS A 338 -13.94 -25.68 29.91
C HIS A 338 -12.73 -24.85 29.52
N ILE A 339 -11.78 -24.71 30.47
CA ILE A 339 -10.53 -23.96 30.26
C ILE A 339 -9.36 -24.86 30.68
N LYS A 340 -8.50 -25.23 29.71
CA LYS A 340 -7.40 -26.18 29.91
C LYS A 340 -7.93 -27.49 30.56
N ASN A 341 -7.47 -27.82 31.77
CA ASN A 341 -7.89 -29.02 32.51
C ASN A 341 -8.96 -28.73 33.55
N HIS A 342 -9.58 -27.55 33.53
CA HIS A 342 -10.58 -27.15 34.54
C HIS A 342 -11.96 -27.01 33.90
N THR A 343 -12.98 -27.46 34.63
CA THR A 343 -14.38 -27.19 34.34
C THR A 343 -14.89 -26.21 35.38
N LEU A 344 -15.23 -25.00 34.94
CA LEU A 344 -15.66 -23.91 35.82
C LEU A 344 -17.18 -23.73 35.71
N TYR A 345 -17.80 -23.43 36.83
CA TYR A 345 -19.19 -23.00 36.92
C TYR A 345 -19.20 -21.62 37.54
N VAL A 346 -19.66 -20.63 36.81
CA VAL A 346 -19.73 -19.23 37.26
C VAL A 346 -21.17 -18.73 37.12
N SER A 347 -21.51 -17.74 37.90
CA SER A 347 -22.79 -17.06 37.79
C SER A 347 -22.58 -15.55 37.58
N THR A 348 -23.64 -14.86 37.30
CA THR A 348 -23.62 -13.42 37.11
C THR A 348 -24.75 -12.75 37.84
N SER A 349 -24.46 -11.54 38.36
CA SER A 349 -25.47 -10.65 38.94
C SER A 349 -25.74 -9.51 37.93
N ILE A 350 -27.00 -9.27 37.60
CA ILE A 350 -27.40 -8.27 36.60
C ILE A 350 -28.31 -7.22 37.25
N GLY A 351 -28.02 -5.95 37.00
CA GLY A 351 -28.91 -4.85 37.32
C GLY A 351 -29.39 -4.13 36.07
N ILE A 352 -30.68 -3.75 36.06
CA ILE A 352 -31.33 -3.20 34.86
C ILE A 352 -31.95 -1.86 35.21
N SER A 353 -31.58 -0.83 34.43
CA SER A 353 -32.25 0.48 34.43
C SER A 353 -32.92 0.76 33.08
N PHE A 354 -33.96 1.60 33.09
CA PHE A 354 -34.81 1.89 31.96
C PHE A 354 -34.87 3.40 31.67
N TYR A 355 -34.51 3.79 30.47
CA TYR A 355 -34.66 5.17 30.01
C TYR A 355 -36.06 5.41 29.45
N PRO A 356 -36.75 6.50 29.79
CA PRO A 356 -36.32 7.62 30.69
C PRO A 356 -36.78 7.49 32.16
N GLN A 357 -37.43 6.40 32.56
CA GLN A 357 -38.03 6.27 33.88
C GLN A 357 -37.01 6.26 35.03
N ASP A 358 -35.93 5.50 34.85
CA ASP A 358 -34.89 5.32 35.89
C ASP A 358 -33.75 6.34 35.77
N GLY A 359 -33.77 7.23 34.76
CA GLY A 359 -32.78 8.27 34.57
C GLY A 359 -32.89 8.96 33.24
N LYS A 360 -32.48 10.23 33.17
CA LYS A 360 -32.50 11.03 31.95
C LYS A 360 -31.11 11.36 31.40
N ASP A 361 -30.07 10.94 32.08
CA ASP A 361 -28.67 11.12 31.73
C ASP A 361 -27.89 9.83 31.97
N ALA A 362 -26.65 9.79 31.44
CA ALA A 362 -25.79 8.62 31.48
C ALA A 362 -25.43 8.20 32.89
N GLU A 363 -25.11 9.17 33.75
CA GLU A 363 -24.65 8.91 35.13
C GLU A 363 -25.75 8.29 35.98
N SER A 364 -26.96 8.83 35.91
CA SER A 364 -28.12 8.29 36.66
C SER A 364 -28.47 6.88 36.22
N LEU A 365 -28.51 6.60 34.90
CA LEU A 365 -28.82 5.27 34.37
C LEU A 365 -27.79 4.22 34.78
N ILE A 366 -26.48 4.55 34.69
CA ILE A 366 -25.41 3.64 35.10
C ILE A 366 -25.49 3.37 36.61
N SER A 367 -25.61 4.43 37.41
CA SER A 367 -25.69 4.31 38.87
C SER A 367 -26.89 3.49 39.31
N HIS A 368 -28.04 3.63 38.65
CA HIS A 368 -29.25 2.88 38.98
C HIS A 368 -29.16 1.40 38.55
N ALA A 369 -28.56 1.12 37.39
CA ALA A 369 -28.27 -0.26 36.99
C ALA A 369 -27.29 -0.93 37.98
N ASP A 370 -26.21 -0.24 38.38
CA ASP A 370 -25.24 -0.74 39.37
C ASP A 370 -25.89 -1.05 40.70
N LYS A 371 -26.72 -0.14 41.25
CA LYS A 371 -27.48 -0.39 42.50
C LYS A 371 -28.36 -1.63 42.39
N ALA A 372 -29.07 -1.82 41.28
CA ALA A 372 -29.89 -2.99 41.06
C ALA A 372 -29.04 -4.29 40.98
N MET A 373 -27.89 -4.23 40.35
CA MET A 373 -26.91 -5.34 40.33
C MET A 373 -26.42 -5.69 41.72
N TYR A 374 -26.12 -4.69 42.55
CA TYR A 374 -25.70 -4.93 43.94
C TYR A 374 -26.79 -5.66 44.76
N VAL A 375 -28.06 -5.32 44.54
CA VAL A 375 -29.17 -6.07 45.15
C VAL A 375 -29.22 -7.52 44.68
N SER A 376 -28.93 -7.77 43.38
CA SER A 376 -28.80 -9.13 42.83
C SER A 376 -27.69 -9.93 43.59
N LYS A 377 -26.53 -9.32 43.82
CA LYS A 377 -25.43 -9.93 44.60
C LYS A 377 -25.82 -10.23 46.04
N GLN A 378 -26.52 -9.31 46.73
CA GLN A 378 -26.95 -9.52 48.10
C GLN A 378 -27.97 -10.68 48.25
N LYS A 379 -28.79 -10.90 47.24
CA LYS A 379 -29.78 -12.01 47.23
C LYS A 379 -29.16 -13.36 46.79
N GLY A 380 -27.86 -13.48 46.74
CA GLY A 380 -27.14 -14.75 46.51
C GLY A 380 -26.51 -14.87 45.12
N GLY A 381 -26.63 -13.87 44.24
CA GLY A 381 -26.10 -13.90 42.86
C GLY A 381 -26.94 -14.77 41.94
N ASN A 382 -26.45 -14.97 40.70
CA ASN A 382 -27.11 -15.71 39.62
C ASN A 382 -28.55 -15.29 39.37
N ASN A 383 -28.81 -13.99 39.36
CA ASN A 383 -30.12 -13.39 39.12
C ASN A 383 -30.02 -11.97 38.59
N PHE A 384 -31.14 -11.40 38.29
CA PHE A 384 -31.23 -10.00 37.84
C PHE A 384 -32.29 -9.22 38.62
N HIS A 385 -32.13 -7.91 38.72
CA HIS A 385 -33.09 -7.00 39.31
C HIS A 385 -33.28 -5.73 38.48
N PHE A 386 -34.51 -5.25 38.38
CA PHE A 386 -34.82 -3.92 37.83
C PHE A 386 -34.69 -2.88 38.95
N TYR A 387 -34.20 -1.70 38.62
CA TYR A 387 -34.02 -0.61 39.60
C TYR A 387 -35.36 -0.21 40.25
N ASN A 388 -36.41 -0.02 39.46
CA ASN A 388 -37.74 0.32 39.96
C ASN A 388 -38.34 -0.71 40.94
N ASP A 389 -38.07 -2.00 40.74
CA ASP A 389 -38.52 -3.03 41.64
C ASP A 389 -37.74 -3.04 42.96
N THR A 390 -36.52 -2.53 42.97
CA THR A 390 -35.67 -2.39 44.18
C THR A 390 -36.12 -1.20 45.06
N VAL A 391 -36.57 -0.12 44.48
CA VAL A 391 -37.03 1.07 45.20
C VAL A 391 -38.37 0.82 45.88
N ASN A 392 -39.28 0.01 45.26
CA ASN A 392 -40.61 -0.29 45.78
C ASN A 392 -40.58 -1.32 46.94
N HIS A 393 -39.45 -2.06 47.17
CA HIS A 393 -39.30 -3.09 48.20
C HIS A 393 -38.24 -2.78 49.26
N GLY A 394 -37.61 -1.62 49.18
CA GLY A 394 -36.53 -1.24 50.10
C GLY A 394 -36.70 0.12 50.72
N ASN A 395 -37.22 0.21 51.92
CA ASN A 395 -36.78 1.18 52.87
C ASN A 395 -35.33 0.87 53.21
N PHE A 396 -34.38 1.58 52.57
CA PHE A 396 -33.00 1.60 53.03
C PHE A 396 -32.94 2.37 54.34
N ASN A 397 -32.95 1.71 55.48
CA ASN A 397 -32.49 2.24 56.74
C ASN A 397 -30.95 2.17 56.78
#